data_9598d078d4f4d5cc28999546f86c58ee
#
_entry.id   9598d078d4f4d5cc28999546f86c58ee
#
_cell.length_a   1.000
_cell.length_b   1.000
_cell.length_c   1.000
_cell.angle_alpha   90.00
_cell.angle_beta   90.00
_cell.angle_gamma   90.00
#
_symmetry.space_group_name_H-M   'P 1'
#
loop_
_entity.id
_entity.type
_entity.pdbx_description
1 polymer ?
#
loop_
_entity_poly.entity_id
_entity_poly.type
_entity_poly.pdbx_seq_one_letter_code
_entity_poly.pdbx_strand_id
1 'polypeptide(L)'
;PEQIKILDVRTPEEYIFIGHAGMAWNIPLAFQSYEWDAEINHFKFRPNPDFLINVQAIAGLKDTLLVMCRSGGRSAMAVNALAKAGFSNVYQITDGMEGDLVEDPESLFFGQHMKNGWKNSGLPWTYKPIPEHMILPRQ
;
A
#
# COMPACT_ATOMS: atom_id res chain seq x y z
N PRO A 1 23.38 -0.03 10.55
CA PRO A 1 23.28 0.66 9.27
C PRO A 1 21.83 0.84 8.85
N GLU A 2 21.55 1.96 8.17
CA GLU A 2 20.25 2.24 7.62
C GLU A 2 19.87 1.22 6.52
N GLN A 3 18.60 0.89 6.43
CA GLN A 3 18.09 -0.06 5.48
C GLN A 3 17.05 0.59 4.57
N ILE A 4 16.80 -0.03 3.42
CA ILE A 4 15.71 0.34 2.53
C ILE A 4 14.61 -0.71 2.68
N LYS A 5 13.40 -0.26 2.97
CA LYS A 5 12.23 -1.13 3.09
C LYS A 5 11.10 -0.63 2.24
N ILE A 6 10.38 -1.55 1.63
CA ILE A 6 9.15 -1.25 0.91
C ILE A 6 7.99 -1.53 1.86
N LEU A 7 7.15 -0.51 2.07
CA LEU A 7 5.92 -0.62 2.85
C LEU A 7 4.72 -0.61 1.91
N ASP A 8 4.01 -1.71 1.89
CA ASP A 8 2.72 -1.83 1.21
C ASP A 8 1.64 -1.53 2.24
N VAL A 9 1.00 -0.36 2.11
CA VAL A 9 0.02 0.12 3.10
C VAL A 9 -1.42 -0.22 2.71
N ARG A 10 -1.58 -1.10 1.72
CA ARG A 10 -2.88 -1.64 1.34
C ARG A 10 -3.42 -2.57 2.41
N THR A 11 -4.68 -2.98 2.24
CA THR A 11 -5.28 -4.01 3.10
C THR A 11 -4.57 -5.36 2.93
N PRO A 12 -4.64 -6.25 3.93
CA PRO A 12 -4.11 -7.61 3.78
C PRO A 12 -4.72 -8.37 2.61
N GLU A 13 -6.02 -8.15 2.34
CA GLU A 13 -6.73 -8.79 1.23
C GLU A 13 -6.12 -8.40 -0.11
N GLU A 14 -5.84 -7.11 -0.32
CA GLU A 14 -5.18 -6.65 -1.56
C GLU A 14 -3.78 -7.27 -1.70
N TYR A 15 -3.01 -7.30 -0.61
CA TYR A 15 -1.66 -7.86 -0.60
C TYR A 15 -1.66 -9.33 -0.99
N ILE A 16 -2.60 -10.11 -0.45
CA ILE A 16 -2.70 -11.55 -0.70
C ILE A 16 -3.25 -11.84 -2.10
N PHE A 17 -4.38 -11.21 -2.47
CA PHE A 17 -5.17 -11.63 -3.63
C PHE A 17 -4.84 -10.89 -4.92
N ILE A 18 -4.39 -9.65 -4.83
CA ILE A 18 -3.97 -8.87 -6.01
C ILE A 18 -2.52 -9.17 -6.37
N GLY A 19 -1.73 -9.59 -5.38
CA GLY A 19 -0.29 -9.76 -5.49
C GLY A 19 0.47 -8.59 -4.89
N HIS A 20 1.75 -8.80 -4.62
CA HIS A 20 2.60 -7.83 -3.93
C HIS A 20 4.06 -7.94 -4.39
N ALA A 21 4.84 -6.88 -4.17
CA ALA A 21 6.29 -6.95 -4.31
C ALA A 21 6.83 -7.91 -3.26
N GLY A 22 7.66 -8.89 -3.67
CA GLY A 22 8.04 -10.01 -2.80
C GLY A 22 8.78 -9.59 -1.52
N MET A 23 9.51 -8.46 -1.57
CA MET A 23 10.25 -7.92 -0.43
C MET A 23 9.43 -6.95 0.43
N ALA A 24 8.19 -6.63 0.07
CA ALA A 24 7.40 -5.61 0.75
C ALA A 24 6.80 -6.11 2.05
N TRP A 25 6.80 -5.22 3.05
CA TRP A 25 6.08 -5.41 4.30
C TRP A 25 4.66 -4.89 4.13
N ASN A 26 3.67 -5.70 4.47
CA ASN A 26 2.29 -5.25 4.50
C ASN A 26 1.96 -4.68 5.87
N ILE A 27 1.95 -3.37 5.96
CA ILE A 27 1.50 -2.65 7.15
C ILE A 27 0.35 -1.76 6.72
N PRO A 28 -0.90 -2.21 6.93
CA PRO A 28 -2.06 -1.46 6.44
C PRO A 28 -2.20 -0.10 7.12
N LEU A 29 -2.42 0.94 6.31
CA LEU A 29 -2.87 2.24 6.83
C LEU A 29 -4.30 2.12 7.36
N ALA A 30 -5.10 1.30 6.68
CA ALA A 30 -6.48 1.01 7.04
C ALA A 30 -6.84 -0.42 6.64
N PHE A 31 -7.83 -0.98 7.32
CA PHE A 31 -8.38 -2.29 7.03
C PHE A 31 -9.66 -2.17 6.22
N GLN A 32 -9.97 -3.18 5.42
CA GLN A 32 -11.23 -3.27 4.72
C GLN A 32 -12.38 -3.50 5.69
N SER A 33 -13.46 -2.71 5.55
CA SER A 33 -14.73 -2.99 6.22
C SER A 33 -15.79 -3.46 5.22
N TYR A 34 -16.91 -3.93 5.74
CA TYR A 34 -18.08 -4.29 4.94
C TYR A 34 -19.21 -3.28 5.10
N GLU A 35 -18.89 -2.07 5.55
CA GLU A 35 -19.81 -0.95 5.67
C GLU A 35 -19.85 -0.17 4.36
N TRP A 36 -20.98 -0.22 3.68
CA TRP A 36 -21.17 0.45 2.39
C TRP A 36 -21.33 1.95 2.58
N ASP A 37 -20.60 2.72 1.77
CA ASP A 37 -20.74 4.18 1.70
C ASP A 37 -21.24 4.55 0.30
N ALA A 38 -22.51 4.96 0.22
CA ALA A 38 -23.16 5.29 -1.04
C ALA A 38 -22.62 6.60 -1.67
N GLU A 39 -22.03 7.49 -0.87
CA GLU A 39 -21.46 8.74 -1.38
C GLU A 39 -20.21 8.49 -2.22
N ILE A 40 -19.38 7.56 -1.79
CA ILE A 40 -18.14 7.18 -2.51
C ILE A 40 -18.32 5.93 -3.36
N ASN A 41 -19.49 5.30 -3.30
CA ASN A 41 -19.80 4.05 -4.02
C ASN A 41 -18.76 2.95 -3.75
N HIS A 42 -18.43 2.77 -2.48
CA HIS A 42 -17.39 1.86 -2.02
C HIS A 42 -17.63 1.42 -0.58
N PHE A 43 -17.11 0.27 -0.19
CA PHE A 43 -17.04 -0.11 1.23
C PHE A 43 -15.98 0.75 1.93
N LYS A 44 -16.31 1.23 3.12
CA LYS A 44 -15.39 2.06 3.91
C LYS A 44 -14.14 1.29 4.32
N PHE A 45 -13.02 1.99 4.38
CA PHE A 45 -11.84 1.52 5.10
C PHE A 45 -11.95 1.94 6.58
N ARG A 46 -11.45 1.08 7.46
CA ARG A 46 -11.26 1.41 8.88
C ARG A 46 -9.80 1.73 9.14
N PRO A 47 -9.48 2.91 9.66
CA PRO A 47 -8.09 3.24 10.01
C PRO A 47 -7.47 2.20 10.92
N ASN A 48 -6.20 1.90 10.68
CA ASN A 48 -5.39 1.07 11.59
C ASN A 48 -4.81 1.98 12.68
N PRO A 49 -5.30 1.90 13.93
CA PRO A 49 -4.82 2.80 15.00
C PRO A 49 -3.36 2.53 15.37
N ASP A 50 -2.85 1.36 15.04
CA ASP A 50 -1.50 0.93 15.37
C ASP A 50 -0.51 1.11 14.21
N PHE A 51 -0.89 1.84 13.16
CA PHE A 51 -0.05 1.97 11.96
C PHE A 51 1.38 2.41 12.28
N LEU A 52 1.53 3.51 13.01
CA LEU A 52 2.86 4.03 13.36
C LEU A 52 3.65 3.07 14.24
N ILE A 53 2.99 2.46 15.22
CA ILE A 53 3.61 1.47 16.12
C ILE A 53 4.09 0.26 15.31
N ASN A 54 3.30 -0.20 14.35
CA ASN A 54 3.65 -1.31 13.49
C ASN A 54 4.89 -0.99 12.63
N VAL A 55 4.97 0.21 12.06
CA VAL A 55 6.14 0.64 11.30
C VAL A 55 7.37 0.76 12.19
N GLN A 56 7.23 1.38 13.37
CA GLN A 56 8.32 1.54 14.33
C GLN A 56 8.91 0.20 14.81
N ALA A 57 8.10 -0.85 14.80
CA ALA A 57 8.54 -2.18 15.20
C ALA A 57 9.53 -2.81 14.20
N ILE A 58 9.53 -2.36 12.93
CA ILE A 58 10.36 -2.95 11.87
C ILE A 58 11.38 -1.99 11.27
N ALA A 59 11.25 -0.70 11.54
CA ALA A 59 12.09 0.32 10.87
C ALA A 59 12.56 1.38 11.85
N GLY A 60 13.82 1.79 11.70
CA GLY A 60 14.38 2.93 12.39
C GLY A 60 14.06 4.25 11.69
N LEU A 61 14.15 5.37 12.44
CA LEU A 61 13.80 6.69 11.92
C LEU A 61 14.66 7.16 10.74
N LYS A 62 15.84 6.58 10.57
CA LYS A 62 16.76 6.91 9.48
C LYS A 62 16.71 5.92 8.32
N ASP A 63 15.96 4.83 8.45
CA ASP A 63 15.77 3.89 7.35
C ASP A 63 15.04 4.58 6.19
N THR A 64 15.35 4.17 4.98
CA THR A 64 14.62 4.63 3.80
C THR A 64 13.37 3.79 3.61
N LEU A 65 12.22 4.44 3.62
CA LEU A 65 10.92 3.80 3.45
C LEU A 65 10.33 4.20 2.10
N LEU A 66 10.06 3.21 1.27
CA LEU A 66 9.36 3.37 -0.01
C LEU A 66 7.94 2.87 0.19
N VAL A 67 6.98 3.79 0.16
CA VAL A 67 5.60 3.53 0.57
C VAL A 67 4.69 3.44 -0.65
N MET A 68 3.92 2.37 -0.74
CA MET A 68 3.00 2.15 -1.85
C MET A 68 1.61 1.72 -1.38
N CYS A 69 0.62 2.05 -2.18
CA CYS A 69 -0.73 1.50 -2.05
C CYS A 69 -1.23 1.03 -3.43
N ARG A 70 -2.51 1.08 -3.71
CA ARG A 70 -3.05 0.66 -5.00
C ARG A 70 -2.65 1.61 -6.13
N SER A 71 -2.89 2.92 -5.95
CA SER A 71 -2.71 3.94 -6.98
C SER A 71 -2.21 5.30 -6.46
N GLY A 72 -2.00 5.46 -5.16
CA GLY A 72 -1.32 6.62 -4.58
C GLY A 72 -2.00 7.32 -3.40
N GLY A 73 -3.32 7.21 -3.21
CA GLY A 73 -4.04 7.98 -2.18
C GLY A 73 -3.65 7.65 -0.74
N ARG A 74 -3.71 6.39 -0.38
CA ARG A 74 -3.36 5.93 0.98
C ARG A 74 -1.87 6.11 1.27
N SER A 75 -1.02 5.86 0.28
CA SER A 75 0.43 6.01 0.46
C SER A 75 0.84 7.46 0.69
N ALA A 76 0.17 8.42 0.07
CA ALA A 76 0.40 9.84 0.33
C ALA A 76 0.08 10.20 1.78
N MET A 77 -1.04 9.70 2.32
CA MET A 77 -1.40 9.90 3.72
C MET A 77 -0.41 9.22 4.66
N ALA A 78 0.04 8.01 4.32
CA ALA A 78 1.02 7.26 5.12
C ALA A 78 2.36 7.99 5.18
N VAL A 79 2.86 8.50 4.05
CA VAL A 79 4.11 9.27 3.99
C VAL A 79 4.04 10.49 4.91
N ASN A 80 2.92 11.23 4.87
CA ASN A 80 2.74 12.40 5.72
C ASN A 80 2.73 12.02 7.22
N ALA A 81 2.06 10.94 7.58
CA ALA A 81 2.02 10.47 8.97
C ALA A 81 3.42 10.03 9.45
N LEU A 82 4.16 9.31 8.62
CA LEU A 82 5.50 8.85 8.95
C LEU A 82 6.49 10.02 9.08
N ALA A 83 6.41 10.99 8.18
CA ALA A 83 7.25 12.19 8.27
C ALA A 83 7.00 12.97 9.57
N LYS A 84 5.72 13.14 9.96
CA LYS A 84 5.36 13.78 11.23
C LYS A 84 5.85 13.00 12.44
N ALA A 85 5.97 11.68 12.34
CA ALA A 85 6.49 10.83 13.41
C ALA A 85 8.01 10.82 13.51
N GLY A 86 8.72 11.54 12.63
CA GLY A 86 10.17 11.70 12.67
C GLY A 86 10.96 10.84 11.70
N PHE A 87 10.31 10.04 10.86
CA PHE A 87 11.00 9.32 9.79
C PHE A 87 11.52 10.34 8.76
N SER A 88 12.82 10.34 8.50
CA SER A 88 13.49 11.38 7.70
C SER A 88 13.63 11.03 6.22
N ASN A 89 13.50 9.76 5.85
CA ASN A 89 13.74 9.27 4.49
C ASN A 89 12.54 8.47 4.00
N VAL A 90 11.40 9.15 3.86
CA VAL A 90 10.14 8.51 3.42
C VAL A 90 9.79 9.00 2.04
N TYR A 91 9.54 8.06 1.13
CA TYR A 91 9.23 8.35 -0.28
C TYR A 91 7.99 7.58 -0.69
N GLN A 92 7.18 8.19 -1.53
CA GLN A 92 6.00 7.54 -2.10
C GLN A 92 6.35 6.89 -3.44
N ILE A 93 5.90 5.65 -3.63
CA ILE A 93 5.81 5.04 -4.95
C ILE A 93 4.46 5.50 -5.51
N THR A 94 4.48 6.56 -6.33
CA THR A 94 3.29 7.38 -6.64
C THR A 94 2.18 6.65 -7.39
N ASP A 95 2.53 5.75 -8.30
CA ASP A 95 1.54 4.98 -9.06
C ASP A 95 1.14 3.67 -8.39
N GLY A 96 1.79 3.29 -7.28
CA GLY A 96 1.41 2.15 -6.47
C GLY A 96 1.57 0.80 -7.14
N MET A 97 0.86 -0.19 -6.61
CA MET A 97 0.94 -1.57 -7.10
C MET A 97 0.17 -1.78 -8.41
N GLU A 98 -1.01 -1.21 -8.53
CA GLU A 98 -1.89 -1.40 -9.69
C GLU A 98 -1.90 -0.22 -10.66
N GLY A 99 -1.59 0.98 -10.17
CA GLY A 99 -1.53 2.17 -11.02
C GLY A 99 -2.84 2.89 -11.21
N ASP A 100 -2.84 3.81 -12.15
CA ASP A 100 -3.98 4.65 -12.48
C ASP A 100 -4.96 3.94 -13.41
N LEU A 101 -6.16 4.50 -13.52
CA LEU A 101 -7.17 4.02 -14.46
C LEU A 101 -6.75 4.30 -15.91
N VAL A 102 -7.02 3.36 -16.79
CA VAL A 102 -6.93 3.57 -18.23
C VAL A 102 -8.13 4.42 -18.64
N GLU A 103 -7.87 5.59 -19.21
CA GLU A 103 -8.89 6.58 -19.57
C GLU A 103 -9.24 6.56 -21.07
N ASP A 104 -8.52 5.82 -21.90
CA ASP A 104 -8.79 5.70 -23.33
C ASP A 104 -10.03 4.80 -23.54
N PRO A 105 -11.16 5.36 -24.06
CA PRO A 105 -12.37 4.58 -24.29
C PRO A 105 -12.22 3.46 -25.33
N GLU A 106 -11.21 3.54 -26.17
CA GLU A 106 -10.90 2.54 -27.20
C GLU A 106 -10.10 1.35 -26.66
N SER A 107 -9.53 1.49 -25.44
CA SER A 107 -8.75 0.42 -24.84
C SER A 107 -9.64 -0.70 -24.29
N LEU A 108 -9.19 -1.94 -24.45
CA LEU A 108 -9.80 -3.10 -23.81
C LEU A 108 -9.73 -2.99 -22.27
N PHE A 109 -8.82 -2.19 -21.75
CA PHE A 109 -8.60 -2.01 -20.32
C PHE A 109 -9.24 -0.72 -19.77
N PHE A 110 -10.10 -0.07 -20.57
CA PHE A 110 -10.78 1.15 -20.14
C PHE A 110 -11.45 0.97 -18.77
N GLY A 111 -11.19 1.92 -17.88
CA GLY A 111 -11.75 1.90 -16.52
C GLY A 111 -11.07 0.94 -15.55
N GLN A 112 -9.99 0.27 -15.96
CA GLN A 112 -9.20 -0.61 -15.10
C GLN A 112 -7.90 0.05 -14.66
N HIS A 113 -7.40 -0.32 -13.48
CA HIS A 113 -6.11 0.14 -12.98
C HIS A 113 -4.97 -0.62 -13.67
N MET A 114 -4.68 -0.22 -14.90
CA MET A 114 -3.67 -0.89 -15.74
C MET A 114 -2.80 0.07 -16.55
N LYS A 115 -2.90 1.37 -16.27
CA LYS A 115 -2.15 2.38 -17.03
C LYS A 115 -0.66 2.37 -16.70
N ASN A 116 -0.33 2.18 -15.44
CA ASN A 116 1.03 2.16 -14.90
C ASN A 116 1.03 1.30 -13.63
N GLY A 117 1.93 1.53 -12.69
CA GLY A 117 2.01 0.79 -11.43
C GLY A 117 3.07 -0.30 -11.46
N TRP A 118 3.49 -0.72 -10.27
CA TRP A 118 4.54 -1.74 -10.10
C TRP A 118 4.29 -3.00 -10.91
N LYS A 119 3.11 -3.56 -10.76
CA LYS A 119 2.72 -4.81 -11.42
C LYS A 119 2.72 -4.70 -12.94
N ASN A 120 2.16 -3.60 -13.47
CA ASN A 120 2.05 -3.38 -14.92
C ASN A 120 3.35 -2.92 -15.57
N SER A 121 4.33 -2.48 -14.78
CA SER A 121 5.64 -2.03 -15.27
C SER A 121 6.66 -3.16 -15.40
N GLY A 122 6.26 -4.41 -15.12
CA GLY A 122 7.15 -5.56 -15.21
C GLY A 122 8.10 -5.74 -14.04
N LEU A 123 7.90 -5.03 -12.95
CA LEU A 123 8.69 -5.23 -11.73
C LEU A 123 8.29 -6.53 -11.03
N PRO A 124 9.19 -7.15 -10.25
CA PRO A 124 8.91 -8.44 -9.63
C PRO A 124 7.76 -8.37 -8.63
N TRP A 125 6.83 -9.30 -8.74
CA TRP A 125 5.71 -9.44 -7.80
C TRP A 125 5.30 -10.89 -7.64
N THR A 126 4.56 -11.21 -6.60
CA THR A 126 4.17 -12.59 -6.27
C THR A 126 2.80 -12.62 -5.59
N TYR A 127 2.17 -13.80 -5.64
CA TYR A 127 0.98 -14.13 -4.85
C TYR A 127 1.32 -14.90 -3.55
N LYS A 128 2.60 -15.11 -3.25
CA LYS A 128 3.02 -15.90 -2.09
C LYS A 128 3.33 -14.98 -0.91
N PRO A 129 2.40 -14.79 0.03
CA PRO A 129 2.67 -13.94 1.19
C PRO A 129 3.64 -14.61 2.16
N ILE A 130 4.39 -13.78 2.86
CA ILE A 130 5.21 -14.20 4.00
C ILE A 130 4.50 -13.66 5.25
N PRO A 131 3.88 -14.51 6.09
CA PRO A 131 3.09 -14.03 7.23
C PRO A 131 3.86 -13.10 8.16
N GLU A 132 5.16 -13.31 8.33
CA GLU A 132 6.01 -12.50 9.18
C GLU A 132 6.17 -11.06 8.65
N HIS A 133 5.89 -10.83 7.37
CA HIS A 133 5.90 -9.49 6.75
C HIS A 133 4.52 -8.83 6.72
N MET A 134 3.54 -9.39 7.44
CA MET A 134 2.16 -8.90 7.40
C MET A 134 1.66 -8.53 8.79
N ILE A 135 0.87 -7.46 8.83
CA ILE A 135 0.07 -7.09 10.00
C ILE A 135 -1.38 -7.40 9.66
N LEU A 136 -1.96 -8.32 10.43
CA LEU A 136 -3.36 -8.73 10.24
C LEU A 136 -4.26 -8.03 11.27
N PRO A 137 -5.54 -7.82 10.93
CA PRO A 137 -6.48 -7.25 11.89
C PRO A 137 -6.62 -8.19 13.10
N ARG A 138 -6.82 -7.60 14.27
CA ARG A 138 -7.10 -8.36 15.49
C ARG A 138 -8.46 -9.05 15.34
N GLN A 139 -8.51 -10.31 15.71
CA GLN A 139 -9.74 -11.09 15.75
C GLN A 139 -10.44 -10.89 17.08
#